data_b08aae33aa8f99e53181deb724ba8fcb
#
_entry.id   b08aae33aa8f99e53181deb724ba8fcb
#
_cell.length_a   1.000
_cell.length_b   1.000
_cell.length_c   1.000
_cell.angle_alpha   90.00
_cell.angle_beta   90.00
_cell.angle_gamma   90.00
#
_symmetry.space_group_name_H-M   'P 1'
#
loop_
_entity.id
_entity.type
_entity.pdbx_description
1 polymer ?
#
loop_
_entity_poly.entity_id
_entity_poly.type
_entity_poly.pdbx_seq_one_letter_code
_entity_poly.pdbx_strand_id
1 'polypeptide(L)'
;MPTLLQHVCRPDEIVLHRYPNNPTRRTFYATRDRGKLKRKIVEEIKAGEKTAIPCATKAAAIYWEQILAKDRPDLKVVTIHGDSDDSLKKGMQLPDTLLANFDVIVFTSAISIGCDVQTPWDHVLVDASSRNGCGPRVLLQMVGRFRKLKSDRIDIAFPPKPTSSSKNLPLRCRLKIA
;
A
#
# COMPACT_ATOMS: atom_id res chain seq x y z
N MET A 1 0.56 7.27 -30.14
CA MET A 1 0.68 7.26 -28.67
C MET A 1 -0.71 7.32 -28.09
N PRO A 2 -1.20 6.29 -27.41
CA PRO A 2 -2.54 6.34 -26.82
C PRO A 2 -2.50 7.27 -25.61
N THR A 3 -3.36 8.27 -25.65
CA THR A 3 -3.57 9.24 -24.58
C THR A 3 -4.11 8.50 -23.37
N LEU A 4 -3.33 8.41 -22.30
CA LEU A 4 -3.76 7.90 -21.02
C LEU A 4 -4.83 8.84 -20.45
N LEU A 5 -5.99 8.29 -20.09
CA LEU A 5 -6.98 8.83 -19.20
C LEU A 5 -7.98 9.86 -19.74
N GLN A 6 -9.05 9.31 -20.24
CA GLN A 6 -10.37 9.93 -20.11
C GLN A 6 -11.39 8.91 -19.56
N HIS A 7 -11.13 8.32 -18.41
CA HIS A 7 -12.18 7.62 -17.70
C HIS A 7 -12.30 8.19 -16.28
N VAL A 8 -13.28 9.07 -16.13
CA VAL A 8 -13.84 9.40 -14.83
C VAL A 8 -14.53 8.13 -14.35
N CYS A 9 -13.89 7.42 -13.44
CA CYS A 9 -14.47 6.22 -12.84
C CYS A 9 -15.84 6.54 -12.25
N ARG A 10 -16.87 5.83 -12.68
CA ARG A 10 -18.16 5.83 -12.01
C ARG A 10 -17.98 5.28 -10.59
N PRO A 11 -18.86 5.65 -9.64
CA PRO A 11 -18.66 5.36 -8.22
C PRO A 11 -18.51 3.88 -7.88
N ASP A 12 -18.96 3.02 -8.74
CA ASP A 12 -19.13 1.59 -8.50
C ASP A 12 -18.23 0.71 -9.38
N GLU A 13 -17.45 1.32 -10.28
CA GLU A 13 -16.56 0.60 -11.18
C GLU A 13 -15.16 0.46 -10.59
N ILE A 14 -14.70 -0.78 -10.48
CA ILE A 14 -13.29 -1.10 -10.31
C ILE A 14 -12.64 -0.96 -11.69
N VAL A 15 -11.88 0.11 -11.90
CA VAL A 15 -11.13 0.28 -13.16
C VAL A 15 -9.83 -0.48 -13.05
N LEU A 16 -9.71 -1.52 -13.85
CA LEU A 16 -8.49 -2.31 -13.98
C LEU A 16 -7.61 -1.67 -15.05
N HIS A 17 -6.55 -0.97 -14.63
CA HIS A 17 -5.54 -0.49 -15.57
C HIS A 17 -4.50 -1.57 -15.82
N ARG A 18 -4.62 -2.25 -16.96
CA ARG A 18 -3.59 -3.16 -17.43
C ARG A 18 -2.63 -2.39 -18.34
N TYR A 19 -1.39 -2.23 -17.91
CA TYR A 19 -0.34 -1.64 -18.73
C TYR A 19 0.24 -2.73 -19.65
N PRO A 20 0.06 -2.67 -20.97
CA PRO A 20 0.48 -3.77 -21.87
C PRO A 20 1.99 -4.00 -21.85
N ASN A 21 2.77 -2.99 -21.50
CA ASN A 21 4.23 -3.06 -21.40
C ASN A 21 4.73 -3.07 -19.95
N ASN A 22 3.89 -3.45 -18.98
CA ASN A 22 4.32 -3.52 -17.58
C ASN A 22 5.23 -4.76 -17.40
N PRO A 23 6.56 -4.59 -17.27
CA PRO A 23 7.49 -5.71 -17.13
C PRO A 23 7.25 -6.50 -15.85
N THR A 24 6.57 -5.91 -14.87
CA THR A 24 6.25 -6.55 -13.58
C THR A 24 4.91 -7.25 -13.59
N ARG A 25 4.09 -7.11 -14.62
CA ARG A 25 2.72 -7.66 -14.77
C ARG A 25 1.77 -7.34 -13.61
N ARG A 26 2.07 -6.34 -12.78
CA ARG A 26 1.30 -6.00 -11.60
C ARG A 26 -0.08 -5.45 -11.94
N THR A 27 -1.10 -5.95 -11.27
CA THR A 27 -2.49 -5.55 -11.43
C THR A 27 -2.97 -4.86 -10.17
N PHE A 28 -3.46 -3.63 -10.29
CA PHE A 28 -3.92 -2.81 -9.16
C PHE A 28 -5.44 -2.87 -9.03
N TYR A 29 -5.92 -3.29 -7.86
CA TYR A 29 -7.33 -3.33 -7.51
C TYR A 29 -7.66 -2.19 -6.57
N ALA A 30 -8.37 -1.19 -7.07
CA ALA A 30 -8.72 0.01 -6.33
C ALA A 30 -10.06 -0.14 -5.61
N THR A 31 -10.12 0.27 -4.34
CA THR A 31 -11.37 0.37 -3.58
C THR A 31 -11.44 1.68 -2.82
N ARG A 32 -12.64 2.15 -2.50
CA ARG A 32 -12.87 3.28 -1.58
C ARG A 32 -13.31 2.81 -0.19
N ASP A 33 -13.44 1.51 -0.03
CA ASP A 33 -13.79 0.88 1.23
C ASP A 33 -12.53 0.29 1.90
N ARG A 34 -12.00 1.01 2.90
CA ARG A 34 -10.89 0.55 3.73
C ARG A 34 -11.23 -0.75 4.47
N GLY A 35 -12.52 -0.95 4.76
CA GLY A 35 -13.00 -2.17 5.40
C GLY A 35 -12.76 -3.43 4.56
N LYS A 36 -12.73 -3.30 3.23
CA LYS A 36 -12.37 -4.43 2.35
C LYS A 36 -10.91 -4.85 2.53
N LEU A 37 -9.98 -3.89 2.67
CA LEU A 37 -8.60 -4.20 3.01
C LEU A 37 -8.51 -4.90 4.37
N LYS A 38 -9.23 -4.37 5.37
CA LYS A 38 -9.25 -4.96 6.72
C LYS A 38 -9.73 -6.41 6.66
N ARG A 39 -10.87 -6.67 6.02
CA ARG A 39 -11.38 -8.05 5.88
C ARG A 39 -10.36 -8.96 5.21
N LYS A 40 -9.76 -8.50 4.13
CA LYS A 40 -8.74 -9.29 3.44
C LYS A 40 -7.58 -9.67 4.34
N ILE A 41 -7.04 -8.71 5.11
CA ILE A 41 -5.91 -8.95 6.01
C ILE A 41 -6.33 -9.90 7.16
N VAL A 42 -7.52 -9.69 7.73
CA VAL A 42 -7.95 -10.44 8.91
C VAL A 42 -8.45 -11.84 8.55
N GLU A 43 -9.15 -11.99 7.42
CA GLU A 43 -9.87 -13.22 7.08
C GLU A 43 -9.16 -14.07 6.03
N GLU A 44 -8.43 -13.45 5.07
CA GLU A 44 -7.87 -14.18 3.92
C GLU A 44 -6.38 -14.53 4.09
N ILE A 45 -5.61 -13.71 4.81
CA ILE A 45 -4.15 -13.92 4.96
C ILE A 45 -3.91 -15.02 6.00
N LYS A 46 -3.19 -16.04 5.59
CA LYS A 46 -2.82 -17.18 6.44
C LYS A 46 -1.56 -16.88 7.24
N ALA A 47 -1.43 -17.53 8.39
CA ALA A 47 -0.17 -17.50 9.14
C ALA A 47 0.98 -18.04 8.28
N GLY A 48 2.11 -17.33 8.30
CA GLY A 48 3.28 -17.64 7.46
C GLY A 48 3.26 -17.00 6.06
N GLU A 49 2.15 -16.37 5.63
CA GLU A 49 2.12 -15.55 4.42
C GLU A 49 2.67 -14.16 4.72
N LYS A 50 3.61 -13.69 3.87
CA LYS A 50 4.24 -12.38 4.04
C LYS A 50 3.39 -11.28 3.39
N THR A 51 3.03 -10.27 4.18
CA THR A 51 2.17 -9.16 3.73
C THR A 51 2.82 -7.80 3.97
N ALA A 52 2.89 -6.98 2.94
CA ALA A 52 3.36 -5.60 3.02
C ALA A 52 2.18 -4.61 2.97
N ILE A 53 2.15 -3.65 3.90
CA ILE A 53 1.10 -2.64 4.02
C ILE A 53 1.73 -1.23 3.93
N PRO A 54 2.01 -0.73 2.71
CA PRO A 54 2.42 0.64 2.53
C PRO A 54 1.28 1.59 2.90
N CYS A 55 1.55 2.54 3.80
CA CYS A 55 0.59 3.51 4.30
C CYS A 55 0.91 4.92 3.86
N ALA A 56 -0.09 5.68 3.42
CA ALA A 56 0.08 7.07 3.02
C ALA A 56 0.43 8.00 4.19
N THR A 57 0.06 7.64 5.42
CA THR A 57 0.28 8.44 6.63
C THR A 57 0.72 7.58 7.80
N LYS A 58 1.39 8.23 8.80
CA LYS A 58 1.72 7.63 10.08
C LYS A 58 0.45 7.15 10.82
N ALA A 59 -0.61 7.95 10.82
CA ALA A 59 -1.87 7.57 11.46
C ALA A 59 -2.47 6.29 10.86
N ALA A 60 -2.34 6.08 9.54
CA ALA A 60 -2.74 4.84 8.90
C ALA A 60 -1.87 3.66 9.35
N ALA A 61 -0.56 3.85 9.49
CA ALA A 61 0.34 2.81 9.96
C ALA A 61 0.01 2.38 11.40
N ILE A 62 -0.19 3.33 12.30
CA ILE A 62 -0.60 3.07 13.70
C ILE A 62 -1.96 2.36 13.75
N TYR A 63 -2.91 2.77 12.92
CA TYR A 63 -4.21 2.09 12.82
C TYR A 63 -4.05 0.60 12.46
N TRP A 64 -3.22 0.29 11.47
CA TRP A 64 -2.99 -1.10 11.08
C TRP A 64 -2.27 -1.91 12.14
N GLU A 65 -1.31 -1.33 12.82
CA GLU A 65 -0.63 -1.95 13.97
C GLU A 65 -1.63 -2.35 15.05
N GLN A 66 -2.53 -1.43 15.45
CA GLN A 66 -3.56 -1.69 16.46
C GLN A 66 -4.56 -2.76 16.02
N ILE A 67 -5.00 -2.72 14.76
CA ILE A 67 -5.92 -3.72 14.21
C ILE A 67 -5.27 -5.11 14.19
N LEU A 68 -4.03 -5.19 13.73
CA LEU A 68 -3.32 -6.48 13.65
C LEU A 68 -3.03 -7.04 15.04
N ALA A 69 -2.60 -6.22 15.99
CA ALA A 69 -2.38 -6.64 17.36
C ALA A 69 -3.65 -7.18 18.03
N LYS A 70 -4.82 -6.60 17.68
CA LYS A 70 -6.11 -7.01 18.23
C LYS A 70 -6.71 -8.23 17.52
N ASP A 71 -6.79 -8.16 16.19
CA ASP A 71 -7.59 -9.09 15.38
C ASP A 71 -6.75 -10.28 14.86
N ARG A 72 -5.41 -10.14 14.84
CA ARG A 72 -4.46 -11.15 14.38
C ARG A 72 -3.19 -11.22 15.24
N PRO A 73 -3.34 -11.53 16.55
CA PRO A 73 -2.19 -11.66 17.47
C PRO A 73 -1.25 -12.83 17.11
N ASP A 74 -1.67 -13.70 16.21
CA ASP A 74 -0.88 -14.81 15.67
C ASP A 74 0.22 -14.36 14.72
N LEU A 75 0.10 -13.15 14.11
CA LEU A 75 1.06 -12.63 13.15
C LEU A 75 2.17 -11.82 13.81
N LYS A 76 3.38 -12.02 13.35
CA LYS A 76 4.53 -11.19 13.74
C LYS A 76 4.55 -9.92 12.89
N VAL A 77 4.18 -8.81 13.50
CA VAL A 77 4.04 -7.51 12.82
C VAL A 77 5.20 -6.60 13.17
N VAL A 78 5.75 -5.90 12.18
CA VAL A 78 6.64 -4.77 12.38
C VAL A 78 6.06 -3.51 11.74
N THR A 79 6.06 -2.40 12.50
CA THR A 79 5.57 -1.11 12.03
C THR A 79 6.72 -0.12 11.96
N ILE A 80 6.92 0.51 10.78
CA ILE A 80 8.02 1.45 10.56
C ILE A 80 7.48 2.78 9.98
N HIS A 81 7.65 3.84 10.75
CA HIS A 81 7.25 5.21 10.39
C HIS A 81 8.32 6.23 10.84
N GLY A 82 8.05 7.51 10.63
CA GLY A 82 9.03 8.57 10.93
C GLY A 82 9.60 8.55 12.36
N ASP A 83 8.75 8.20 13.34
CA ASP A 83 9.12 8.20 14.78
C ASP A 83 9.49 6.80 15.30
N SER A 84 9.61 5.79 14.42
CA SER A 84 10.13 4.46 14.83
C SER A 84 11.60 4.55 15.22
N ASP A 85 12.05 3.60 16.04
CA ASP A 85 13.43 3.53 16.49
C ASP A 85 14.43 3.55 15.34
N ASP A 86 15.53 4.26 15.57
CA ASP A 86 16.60 4.36 14.56
C ASP A 86 17.25 3.00 14.27
N SER A 87 17.22 2.07 15.20
CA SER A 87 17.66 0.69 15.00
C SER A 87 16.84 -0.03 13.94
N LEU A 88 15.51 0.12 13.96
CA LEU A 88 14.61 -0.42 12.94
C LEU A 88 14.85 0.22 11.57
N LYS A 89 15.02 1.55 11.55
CA LYS A 89 15.30 2.30 10.31
C LYS A 89 16.64 1.89 9.70
N LYS A 90 17.68 1.73 10.53
CA LYS A 90 18.99 1.22 10.11
C LYS A 90 18.91 -0.22 9.63
N GLY A 91 18.12 -1.07 10.30
CA GLY A 91 17.89 -2.46 9.88
C GLY A 91 17.31 -2.57 8.47
N MET A 92 16.58 -1.56 7.99
CA MET A 92 16.07 -1.51 6.62
C MET A 92 17.14 -1.28 5.55
N GLN A 93 18.40 -1.09 5.91
CA GLN A 93 19.52 -1.16 4.96
C GLN A 93 19.78 -2.62 4.51
N LEU A 94 19.42 -3.59 5.36
CA LEU A 94 19.42 -5.02 5.05
C LEU A 94 18.00 -5.57 5.27
N PRO A 95 17.05 -5.21 4.41
CA PRO A 95 15.63 -5.44 4.65
C PRO A 95 15.29 -6.94 4.72
N ASP A 96 15.91 -7.77 3.91
CA ASP A 96 15.63 -9.20 3.91
C ASP A 96 16.02 -9.86 5.24
N THR A 97 17.11 -9.42 5.86
CA THR A 97 17.53 -9.90 7.17
C THR A 97 16.57 -9.45 8.28
N LEU A 98 16.20 -8.16 8.29
CA LEU A 98 15.26 -7.63 9.28
C LEU A 98 13.90 -8.29 9.14
N LEU A 99 13.38 -8.37 7.92
CA LEU A 99 12.01 -8.80 7.63
C LEU A 99 11.84 -10.33 7.60
N ALA A 100 12.94 -11.10 7.71
CA ALA A 100 12.87 -12.55 7.72
C ALA A 100 11.95 -13.09 8.83
N ASN A 101 11.97 -12.46 9.99
CA ASN A 101 11.27 -12.90 11.19
C ASN A 101 9.83 -12.33 11.33
N PHE A 102 9.37 -11.53 10.39
CA PHE A 102 8.05 -10.90 10.42
C PHE A 102 7.15 -11.43 9.31
N ASP A 103 5.88 -11.60 9.63
CA ASP A 103 4.83 -11.98 8.67
C ASP A 103 4.26 -10.73 7.99
N VAL A 104 4.14 -9.63 8.74
CA VAL A 104 3.57 -8.39 8.22
C VAL A 104 4.51 -7.21 8.47
N ILE A 105 4.73 -6.41 7.42
CA ILE A 105 5.34 -5.09 7.54
C ILE A 105 4.31 -4.00 7.25
N VAL A 106 4.12 -3.09 8.20
CA VAL A 106 3.35 -1.86 8.02
C VAL A 106 4.34 -0.70 7.96
N PHE A 107 4.28 0.12 6.92
CA PHE A 107 5.29 1.17 6.79
C PHE A 107 4.80 2.40 6.03
N THR A 108 5.47 3.52 6.29
CA THR A 108 5.27 4.79 5.59
C THR A 108 6.45 5.11 4.68
N SER A 109 6.41 6.28 4.03
CA SER A 109 7.51 6.79 3.21
C SER A 109 8.84 6.99 3.96
N ALA A 110 8.87 6.80 5.28
CA ALA A 110 10.11 6.78 6.06
C ALA A 110 11.12 5.72 5.57
N ILE A 111 10.63 4.68 4.88
CA ILE A 111 11.44 3.64 4.24
C ILE A 111 11.56 3.87 2.72
N SER A 112 11.60 5.09 2.25
CA SER A 112 11.52 5.35 0.82
C SER A 112 12.84 5.22 0.07
N ILE A 113 13.99 5.35 0.72
CA ILE A 113 15.30 5.45 0.05
C ILE A 113 16.20 4.26 0.42
N GLY A 114 16.75 3.59 -0.60
CA GLY A 114 17.80 2.56 -0.43
C GLY A 114 17.31 1.16 -0.02
N CYS A 115 16.04 0.96 0.23
CA CYS A 115 15.50 -0.34 0.60
C CYS A 115 15.05 -1.12 -0.64
N ASP A 116 15.57 -2.31 -0.84
CA ASP A 116 15.19 -3.21 -1.93
C ASP A 116 14.96 -4.62 -1.34
N VAL A 117 13.69 -5.04 -1.29
CA VAL A 117 13.29 -6.32 -0.69
C VAL A 117 13.32 -7.40 -1.75
N GLN A 118 14.23 -8.36 -1.60
CA GLN A 118 14.44 -9.46 -2.52
C GLN A 118 13.75 -10.76 -2.07
N THR A 119 13.40 -10.88 -0.79
CA THR A 119 12.58 -11.98 -0.28
C THR A 119 11.22 -12.00 -0.95
N PRO A 120 10.67 -13.18 -1.34
CA PRO A 120 9.32 -13.28 -1.89
C PRO A 120 8.25 -12.89 -0.87
N TRP A 121 7.29 -12.05 -1.31
CA TRP A 121 6.12 -11.62 -0.53
C TRP A 121 4.84 -12.09 -1.20
N ASP A 122 3.84 -12.45 -0.40
CA ASP A 122 2.58 -13.00 -0.89
C ASP A 122 1.60 -11.89 -1.26
N HIS A 123 1.51 -10.84 -0.42
CA HIS A 123 0.52 -9.79 -0.57
C HIS A 123 1.11 -8.40 -0.43
N VAL A 124 0.56 -7.44 -1.21
CA VAL A 124 0.77 -6.00 -1.01
C VAL A 124 -0.58 -5.31 -0.97
N LEU A 125 -0.88 -4.67 0.16
CA LEU A 125 -2.15 -4.01 0.46
C LEU A 125 -1.91 -2.55 0.81
N VAL A 126 -2.18 -1.64 -0.11
CA VAL A 126 -1.84 -0.22 0.01
C VAL A 126 -2.94 0.55 0.71
N ASP A 127 -2.64 1.21 1.82
CA ASP A 127 -3.56 2.15 2.46
C ASP A 127 -3.27 3.59 2.05
N ALA A 128 -3.97 4.03 1.02
CA ALA A 128 -4.00 5.41 0.54
C ALA A 128 -5.30 6.12 0.97
N SER A 129 -5.99 5.65 2.00
CA SER A 129 -7.31 6.17 2.41
C SER A 129 -7.27 7.57 3.04
N SER A 130 -6.10 8.08 3.38
CA SER A 130 -5.93 9.45 3.89
C SER A 130 -5.77 10.45 2.76
N ARG A 131 -6.47 11.61 2.86
CA ARG A 131 -6.34 12.71 1.89
C ARG A 131 -5.05 13.52 2.05
N ASN A 132 -4.48 13.51 3.24
CA ASN A 132 -3.30 14.32 3.61
C ASN A 132 -2.02 13.47 3.67
N GLY A 133 -1.99 12.35 2.96
CA GLY A 133 -0.85 11.45 2.94
C GLY A 133 0.18 11.78 1.87
N CYS A 134 1.20 10.92 1.77
CA CYS A 134 2.16 11.00 0.68
C CYS A 134 1.46 10.80 -0.68
N GLY A 135 2.01 11.43 -1.72
CA GLY A 135 1.42 11.37 -3.06
C GLY A 135 1.46 9.97 -3.68
N PRO A 136 0.65 9.73 -4.72
CA PRO A 136 0.57 8.43 -5.40
C PRO A 136 1.91 7.91 -5.90
N ARG A 137 2.79 8.81 -6.38
CA ARG A 137 4.14 8.45 -6.85
C ARG A 137 4.96 7.80 -5.75
N VAL A 138 4.91 8.36 -4.54
CA VAL A 138 5.65 7.82 -3.39
C VAL A 138 5.09 6.45 -2.99
N LEU A 139 3.76 6.29 -2.96
CA LEU A 139 3.13 5.00 -2.69
C LEU A 139 3.53 3.93 -3.71
N LEU A 140 3.54 4.26 -5.00
CA LEU A 140 3.99 3.35 -6.05
C LEU A 140 5.48 3.00 -5.91
N GLN A 141 6.32 3.95 -5.48
CA GLN A 141 7.72 3.68 -5.17
C GLN A 141 7.86 2.72 -3.98
N MET A 142 7.04 2.88 -2.93
CA MET A 142 7.02 1.97 -1.78
C MET A 142 6.63 0.55 -2.21
N VAL A 143 5.58 0.41 -3.03
CA VAL A 143 5.19 -0.88 -3.63
C VAL A 143 6.30 -1.48 -4.49
N GLY A 144 7.01 -0.63 -5.24
CA GLY A 144 8.13 -1.02 -6.10
C GLY A 144 9.32 -1.64 -5.38
N ARG A 145 9.44 -1.46 -4.05
CA ARG A 145 10.50 -2.07 -3.23
C ARG A 145 10.35 -3.58 -3.08
N PHE A 146 9.14 -4.09 -3.18
CA PHE A 146 8.87 -5.54 -3.12
C PHE A 146 8.92 -6.12 -4.53
N ARG A 147 10.12 -6.51 -4.98
CA ARG A 147 10.34 -6.95 -6.37
C ARG A 147 9.81 -8.33 -6.64
N LYS A 148 9.92 -9.24 -5.69
CA LYS A 148 9.50 -10.62 -5.81
C LYS A 148 8.14 -10.82 -5.13
N LEU A 149 7.06 -10.48 -5.84
CA LEU A 149 5.71 -10.79 -5.39
C LEU A 149 5.28 -12.12 -5.98
N LYS A 150 4.73 -13.02 -5.14
CA LYS A 150 4.14 -14.29 -5.57
C LYS A 150 2.82 -14.07 -6.30
N SER A 151 2.11 -12.95 -5.98
CA SER A 151 0.87 -12.56 -6.64
C SER A 151 1.09 -11.25 -7.40
N ASP A 152 0.60 -11.20 -8.64
CA ASP A 152 0.58 -9.96 -9.44
C ASP A 152 -0.43 -8.92 -8.90
N ARG A 153 -1.25 -9.30 -7.94
CA ARG A 153 -2.34 -8.48 -7.39
C ARG A 153 -1.85 -7.54 -6.31
N ILE A 154 -2.19 -6.27 -6.44
CA ILE A 154 -1.98 -5.23 -5.43
C ILE A 154 -3.33 -4.57 -5.14
N ASP A 155 -3.78 -4.63 -3.90
CA ASP A 155 -5.02 -3.99 -3.48
C ASP A 155 -4.72 -2.60 -2.90
N ILE A 156 -5.50 -1.58 -3.32
CA ILE A 156 -5.32 -0.19 -2.87
C ILE A 156 -6.64 0.35 -2.34
N ALA A 157 -6.65 0.85 -1.11
CA ALA A 157 -7.76 1.62 -0.57
C ALA A 157 -7.50 3.12 -0.73
N PHE A 158 -8.43 3.81 -1.42
CA PHE A 158 -8.43 5.26 -1.60
C PHE A 158 -9.39 5.94 -0.61
N PRO A 159 -9.27 7.27 -0.41
CA PRO A 159 -10.21 8.03 0.41
C PRO A 159 -11.64 7.87 -0.10
N PRO A 160 -12.63 7.88 0.79
CA PRO A 160 -14.03 7.94 0.38
C PRO A 160 -14.29 9.21 -0.43
N LYS A 161 -15.31 9.16 -1.31
CA LYS A 161 -15.71 10.35 -2.05
C LYS A 161 -16.02 11.49 -1.07
N PRO A 162 -15.66 12.75 -1.40
CA PRO A 162 -16.18 13.87 -0.65
C PRO A 162 -17.71 13.84 -0.74
N THR A 163 -18.38 13.84 0.40
CA THR A 163 -19.82 14.10 0.47
C THR A 163 -20.09 15.47 -0.15
N SER A 164 -21.11 15.58 -0.96
CA SER A 164 -21.44 16.72 -1.85
C SER A 164 -21.73 18.07 -1.16
N SER A 165 -21.41 18.23 0.12
CA SER A 165 -21.57 19.50 0.83
C SER A 165 -20.37 20.46 0.68
N SER A 166 -19.27 20.03 0.13
CA SER A 166 -18.18 20.94 -0.26
C SER A 166 -18.28 21.24 -1.75
N LYS A 167 -19.12 22.21 -2.09
CA LYS A 167 -19.10 22.87 -3.39
C LYS A 167 -17.71 23.41 -3.63
N ASN A 168 -17.14 23.04 -4.80
CA ASN A 168 -15.99 23.65 -5.43
C ASN A 168 -14.59 23.30 -4.92
N LEU A 169 -14.11 22.08 -5.24
CA LEU A 169 -12.73 21.92 -5.65
C LEU A 169 -12.69 20.97 -6.86
N PRO A 170 -12.29 21.42 -8.05
CA PRO A 170 -12.07 20.51 -9.16
C PRO A 170 -10.83 19.66 -8.82
N LEU A 171 -11.04 18.37 -8.58
CA LEU A 171 -9.94 17.39 -8.51
C LEU A 171 -9.29 17.28 -9.91
N ARG A 172 -8.36 18.18 -10.21
CA ARG A 172 -7.40 17.98 -11.31
C ARG A 172 -6.29 17.05 -10.80
N CYS A 173 -6.55 15.75 -10.68
CA CYS A 173 -5.49 14.76 -10.69
C CYS A 173 -4.97 14.61 -12.13
N ARG A 174 -4.06 15.50 -12.55
CA ARG A 174 -3.21 15.25 -13.70
C ARG A 174 -2.02 14.42 -13.23
N LEU A 175 -2.13 13.11 -13.28
CA LEU A 175 -0.95 12.23 -13.33
C LEU A 175 -0.32 12.39 -14.73
N LYS A 176 0.65 13.28 -14.87
CA LYS A 176 1.60 13.22 -15.97
C LYS A 176 2.69 12.24 -15.56
N ILE A 177 2.66 11.06 -16.13
CA ILE A 177 3.79 10.13 -16.09
C ILE A 177 4.59 10.42 -17.37
N ALA A 178 5.78 10.94 -17.19
CA ALA A 178 6.79 11.03 -18.23
C ALA A 178 7.49 9.68 -18.36
#